data_ad02f80b2c4ac1787eef71f0176e84ed
#
_entry.id   ad02f80b2c4ac1787eef71f0176e84ed
#
_cell.length_a   1.000
_cell.length_b   1.000
_cell.length_c   1.000
_cell.angle_alpha   90.00
_cell.angle_beta   90.00
_cell.angle_gamma   90.00
#
_symmetry.space_group_name_H-M   'P 1'
#
loop_
_entity.id
_entity.type
_entity.pdbx_description
1 polymer ?
#
loop_
_entity_poly.entity_id
_entity_poly.type
_entity_poly.pdbx_seq_one_letter_code
_entity_poly.pdbx_strand_id
1 'polypeptide(L)'
;MTYTGNVEPGGRPDVRELPGLTVTKVSVGPYDNNAYLLRCTATGEQLLVDAANEASRLLELVGDGPLSRIVTTHRHQDHWMALSEVTRATGAPVVAHPHDAEALPEPVAEPVEHGDTVQVGRAALEVIHLRGHTPGSIALLYDAGGELADRPHLFTGDSLFPGGVGNTWGDPTLFKQLLADVEERVFARLPDATWFYPGHGKDSTLARERPAVPEWRARGW
;
A
#
# COMPACT_ATOMS: atom_id res chain seq x y z
N MET A 1 15.01 6.91 16.17
CA MET A 1 14.55 8.11 15.41
C MET A 1 13.03 8.05 15.35
N THR A 2 12.36 9.19 15.34
CA THR A 2 10.90 9.21 15.21
C THR A 2 10.53 9.01 13.74
N TYR A 3 9.59 8.11 13.44
CA TYR A 3 9.05 7.92 12.09
C TYR A 3 8.42 9.21 11.55
N THR A 4 8.75 9.56 10.33
CA THR A 4 8.30 10.80 9.70
C THR A 4 7.37 10.58 8.51
N GLY A 5 7.45 9.38 7.89
CA GLY A 5 6.78 9.04 6.63
C GLY A 5 7.37 9.73 5.41
N ASN A 6 8.51 10.40 5.56
CA ASN A 6 9.18 11.12 4.48
C ASN A 6 10.50 10.41 4.13
N VAL A 7 10.55 9.78 2.99
CA VAL A 7 11.73 9.13 2.41
C VAL A 7 12.05 9.73 1.05
N GLU A 8 13.28 9.58 0.61
CA GLU A 8 13.76 10.09 -0.69
C GLU A 8 14.39 8.94 -1.49
N PRO A 9 14.34 8.96 -2.83
CA PRO A 9 15.02 7.97 -3.66
C PRO A 9 16.50 7.84 -3.29
N GLY A 10 16.96 6.60 -3.05
CA GLY A 10 18.32 6.33 -2.58
C GLY A 10 18.60 6.70 -1.13
N GLY A 11 17.64 7.34 -0.43
CA GLY A 11 17.76 7.74 0.97
C GLY A 11 17.66 6.56 1.97
N ARG A 12 17.81 6.84 3.25
CA ARG A 12 17.66 5.81 4.29
C ARG A 12 16.21 5.37 4.44
N PRO A 13 15.97 4.09 4.79
CA PRO A 13 14.64 3.64 5.18
C PRO A 13 14.13 4.42 6.40
N ASP A 14 12.82 4.64 6.44
CA ASP A 14 12.12 5.13 7.63
C ASP A 14 11.35 3.96 8.27
N VAL A 15 11.54 3.75 9.57
CA VAL A 15 11.04 2.56 10.27
C VAL A 15 10.06 2.96 11.36
N ARG A 16 8.90 2.31 11.36
CA ARG A 16 7.83 2.49 12.34
C ARG A 16 7.54 1.17 13.04
N GLU A 17 7.66 1.20 14.36
CA GLU A 17 7.24 0.08 15.20
C GLU A 17 5.78 0.24 15.57
N LEU A 18 4.98 -0.79 15.29
CA LEU A 18 3.59 -0.92 15.66
C LEU A 18 3.40 -2.15 16.55
N PRO A 19 2.35 -2.24 17.34
CA PRO A 19 2.02 -3.49 18.00
C PRO A 19 1.84 -4.61 16.99
N GLY A 20 2.66 -5.66 17.09
CA GLY A 20 2.62 -6.82 16.20
C GLY A 20 3.28 -6.67 14.83
N LEU A 21 3.61 -5.46 14.40
CA LEU A 21 4.13 -5.21 13.04
C LEU A 21 5.19 -4.11 13.02
N THR A 22 6.32 -4.35 12.36
CA THR A 22 7.26 -3.30 11.98
C THR A 22 7.01 -2.92 10.52
N VAL A 23 6.89 -1.62 10.23
CA VAL A 23 6.76 -1.06 8.89
C VAL A 23 8.06 -0.38 8.50
N THR A 24 8.71 -0.83 7.44
CA THR A 24 9.88 -0.18 6.85
C THR A 24 9.49 0.42 5.51
N LYS A 25 9.54 1.75 5.40
CA LYS A 25 9.27 2.49 4.17
C LYS A 25 10.56 2.86 3.49
N VAL A 26 10.63 2.67 2.16
CA VAL A 26 11.70 3.19 1.30
C VAL A 26 11.11 3.83 0.06
N SER A 27 11.80 4.84 -0.48
CA SER A 27 11.54 5.33 -1.83
C SER A 27 12.51 4.68 -2.81
N VAL A 28 12.00 4.21 -3.93
CA VAL A 28 12.75 3.53 -5.00
C VAL A 28 12.37 4.07 -6.37
N GLY A 29 13.34 4.04 -7.29
CA GLY A 29 13.13 4.43 -8.67
C GLY A 29 12.96 5.95 -8.90
N PRO A 30 12.83 6.34 -10.18
CA PRO A 30 12.83 7.76 -10.57
C PRO A 30 11.51 8.51 -10.30
N TYR A 31 10.45 7.79 -9.96
CA TYR A 31 9.11 8.35 -9.72
C TYR A 31 8.76 8.47 -8.23
N ASP A 32 9.76 8.35 -7.32
CA ASP A 32 9.55 8.39 -5.87
C ASP A 32 8.52 7.35 -5.39
N ASN A 33 8.58 6.13 -5.97
CA ASN A 33 7.69 5.05 -5.57
C ASN A 33 8.02 4.58 -4.16
N ASN A 34 7.01 4.41 -3.35
CA ASN A 34 7.16 3.82 -2.03
C ASN A 34 7.03 2.29 -2.11
N ALA A 35 7.99 1.60 -1.51
CA ALA A 35 7.89 0.19 -1.18
C ALA A 35 7.86 0.03 0.34
N TYR A 36 7.02 -0.88 0.82
CA TYR A 36 6.85 -1.11 2.26
C TYR A 36 7.15 -2.56 2.61
N LEU A 37 8.18 -2.77 3.46
CA LEU A 37 8.43 -4.07 4.06
C LEU A 37 7.72 -4.14 5.41
N LEU A 38 6.77 -5.05 5.53
CA LEU A 38 6.03 -5.31 6.76
C LEU A 38 6.60 -6.57 7.41
N ARG A 39 6.98 -6.49 8.68
CA ARG A 39 7.54 -7.63 9.42
C ARG A 39 6.72 -7.90 10.67
N CYS A 40 6.24 -9.12 10.80
CA CYS A 40 5.60 -9.59 12.02
C CYS A 40 6.61 -9.66 13.17
N THR A 41 6.38 -8.93 14.26
CA THR A 41 7.30 -8.89 15.40
C THR A 41 7.36 -10.21 16.17
N ALA A 42 6.29 -11.02 16.09
CA ALA A 42 6.19 -12.29 16.79
C ALA A 42 6.87 -13.46 16.08
N THR A 43 6.89 -13.45 14.73
CA THR A 43 7.38 -14.58 13.93
C THR A 43 8.60 -14.25 13.07
N GLY A 44 8.85 -12.96 12.82
CA GLY A 44 9.86 -12.47 11.89
C GLY A 44 9.48 -12.61 10.42
N GLU A 45 8.30 -13.18 10.10
CA GLU A 45 7.78 -13.30 8.75
C GLU A 45 7.54 -11.93 8.13
N GLN A 46 7.79 -11.82 6.83
CA GLN A 46 7.78 -10.55 6.11
C GLN A 46 6.81 -10.58 4.93
N LEU A 47 6.27 -9.40 4.60
CA LEU A 47 5.45 -9.13 3.43
C LEU A 47 5.96 -7.84 2.79
N LEU A 48 6.14 -7.84 1.46
CA LEU A 48 6.51 -6.66 0.70
C LEU A 48 5.26 -6.11 -0.01
N VAL A 49 4.97 -4.83 0.19
CA VAL A 49 3.96 -4.09 -0.58
C VAL A 49 4.68 -3.28 -1.65
N ASP A 50 4.36 -3.57 -2.89
CA ASP A 50 4.91 -3.03 -4.13
C ASP A 50 6.42 -3.24 -4.29
N ALA A 51 6.78 -4.27 -5.04
CA ALA A 51 8.15 -4.46 -5.53
C ALA A 51 8.43 -3.48 -6.68
N ALA A 52 8.37 -2.18 -6.36
CA ALA A 52 8.25 -1.09 -7.31
C ALA A 52 9.49 -0.93 -8.20
N ASN A 53 10.68 -0.88 -7.63
CA ASN A 53 11.94 -0.71 -8.35
C ASN A 53 13.13 -1.14 -7.50
N GLU A 54 14.37 -1.06 -8.04
CA GLU A 54 15.63 -1.30 -7.32
C GLU A 54 15.64 -2.64 -6.53
N ALA A 55 15.43 -3.76 -7.25
CA ALA A 55 15.32 -5.10 -6.65
C ALA A 55 16.42 -5.42 -5.64
N SER A 56 17.68 -5.07 -5.93
CA SER A 56 18.81 -5.29 -5.00
C SER A 56 18.58 -4.61 -3.67
N ARG A 57 18.07 -3.37 -3.68
CA ARG A 57 17.76 -2.61 -2.47
C ARG A 57 16.61 -3.23 -1.67
N LEU A 58 15.57 -3.69 -2.35
CA LEU A 58 14.46 -4.39 -1.70
C LEU A 58 14.92 -5.71 -1.07
N LEU A 59 15.79 -6.45 -1.77
CA LEU A 59 16.37 -7.69 -1.24
C LEU A 59 17.30 -7.44 -0.05
N GLU A 60 18.07 -6.34 -0.03
CA GLU A 60 18.84 -5.92 1.15
C GLU A 60 17.94 -5.63 2.35
N LEU A 61 16.77 -5.02 2.15
CA LEU A 61 15.81 -4.77 3.22
C LEU A 61 15.19 -6.07 3.76
N VAL A 62 14.85 -7.00 2.88
CA VAL A 62 14.35 -8.33 3.25
C VAL A 62 15.41 -9.09 4.05
N GLY A 63 16.71 -9.00 3.64
CA GLY A 63 17.79 -9.71 4.27
C GLY A 63 17.58 -11.23 4.28
N ASP A 64 17.98 -11.88 5.37
CA ASP A 64 17.81 -13.32 5.56
C ASP A 64 16.40 -13.72 6.09
N GLY A 65 15.50 -12.75 6.23
CA GLY A 65 14.15 -13.01 6.75
C GLY A 65 13.25 -13.71 5.72
N PRO A 66 12.29 -14.52 6.18
CA PRO A 66 11.35 -15.20 5.28
C PRO A 66 10.36 -14.19 4.68
N LEU A 67 10.49 -13.87 3.40
CA LEU A 67 9.48 -13.12 2.65
C LEU A 67 8.36 -14.07 2.26
N SER A 68 7.21 -13.95 2.91
CA SER A 68 6.08 -14.86 2.71
C SER A 68 5.22 -14.50 1.52
N ARG A 69 5.12 -13.20 1.19
CA ARG A 69 4.29 -12.68 0.09
C ARG A 69 4.82 -11.37 -0.46
N ILE A 70 4.48 -11.09 -1.72
CA ILE A 70 4.62 -9.78 -2.35
C ILE A 70 3.21 -9.35 -2.77
N VAL A 71 2.68 -8.28 -2.18
CA VAL A 71 1.42 -7.69 -2.60
C VAL A 71 1.70 -6.60 -3.61
N THR A 72 1.09 -6.68 -4.79
CA THR A 72 1.08 -5.60 -5.77
C THR A 72 -0.26 -4.87 -5.66
N THR A 73 -0.22 -3.60 -5.26
CA THR A 73 -1.43 -2.81 -5.00
C THR A 73 -2.25 -2.56 -6.24
N HIS A 74 -1.62 -2.42 -7.40
CA HIS A 74 -2.27 -2.22 -8.68
C HIS A 74 -1.32 -2.47 -9.87
N ARG A 75 -1.86 -2.44 -11.09
CA ARG A 75 -1.18 -2.91 -12.31
C ARG A 75 -0.18 -1.95 -12.95
N HIS A 76 0.02 -0.73 -12.46
CA HIS A 76 0.96 0.20 -13.10
C HIS A 76 2.41 -0.27 -12.96
N GLN A 77 3.15 -0.11 -14.06
CA GLN A 77 4.47 -0.70 -14.20
C GLN A 77 5.45 -0.24 -13.12
N ASP A 78 5.37 0.99 -12.71
CA ASP A 78 6.25 1.56 -11.69
C ASP A 78 6.05 0.95 -10.28
N HIS A 79 4.96 0.20 -10.04
CA HIS A 79 4.71 -0.53 -8.79
C HIS A 79 5.20 -1.99 -8.79
N TRP A 80 5.69 -2.49 -9.94
CA TRP A 80 6.12 -3.88 -10.05
C TRP A 80 7.39 -4.11 -10.91
N MET A 81 8.17 -3.08 -11.23
CA MET A 81 9.37 -3.23 -12.07
C MET A 81 10.42 -4.19 -11.48
N ALA A 82 10.49 -4.31 -10.16
CA ALA A 82 11.37 -5.25 -9.47
C ALA A 82 10.71 -6.61 -9.15
N LEU A 83 9.41 -6.79 -9.45
CA LEU A 83 8.63 -7.94 -9.01
C LEU A 83 9.25 -9.27 -9.44
N SER A 84 9.58 -9.43 -10.73
CA SER A 84 10.15 -10.68 -11.24
C SER A 84 11.50 -11.03 -10.62
N GLU A 85 12.34 -10.04 -10.34
CA GLU A 85 13.65 -10.27 -9.73
C GLU A 85 13.50 -10.65 -8.25
N VAL A 86 12.65 -9.95 -7.51
CA VAL A 86 12.38 -10.25 -6.10
C VAL A 86 11.70 -11.62 -5.94
N THR A 87 10.69 -11.93 -6.77
CA THR A 87 10.02 -13.24 -6.77
C THR A 87 11.01 -14.37 -7.06
N ARG A 88 11.86 -14.21 -8.08
CA ARG A 88 12.88 -15.23 -8.41
C ARG A 88 13.88 -15.45 -7.28
N ALA A 89 14.29 -14.37 -6.58
CA ALA A 89 15.29 -14.46 -5.52
C ALA A 89 14.72 -15.06 -4.23
N THR A 90 13.44 -14.81 -3.92
CA THR A 90 12.84 -15.20 -2.63
C THR A 90 11.88 -16.38 -2.72
N GLY A 91 11.34 -16.65 -3.90
CA GLY A 91 10.26 -17.63 -4.08
C GLY A 91 8.91 -17.18 -3.53
N ALA A 92 8.78 -15.93 -3.09
CA ALA A 92 7.54 -15.41 -2.50
C ALA A 92 6.41 -15.33 -3.52
N PRO A 93 5.20 -15.83 -3.20
CA PRO A 93 4.04 -15.74 -4.07
C PRO A 93 3.56 -14.28 -4.22
N VAL A 94 3.02 -13.99 -5.43
CA VAL A 94 2.43 -12.69 -5.75
C VAL A 94 0.96 -12.68 -5.37
N VAL A 95 0.55 -11.63 -4.67
CA VAL A 95 -0.82 -11.34 -4.25
C VAL A 95 -1.27 -10.07 -4.97
N ALA A 96 -2.41 -10.11 -5.64
CA ALA A 96 -3.02 -8.93 -6.28
C ALA A 96 -4.51 -9.17 -6.55
N HIS A 97 -5.21 -8.10 -6.90
CA HIS A 97 -6.62 -8.22 -7.30
C HIS A 97 -6.73 -8.82 -8.72
N PRO A 98 -7.71 -9.73 -8.98
CA PRO A 98 -7.86 -10.39 -10.29
C PRO A 98 -7.97 -9.43 -11.48
N HIS A 99 -8.62 -8.27 -11.30
CA HIS A 99 -8.79 -7.30 -12.38
C HIS A 99 -7.48 -6.63 -12.86
N ASP A 100 -6.42 -6.73 -12.09
CA ASP A 100 -5.11 -6.19 -12.46
C ASP A 100 -4.06 -7.28 -12.78
N ALA A 101 -4.41 -8.56 -12.50
CA ALA A 101 -3.50 -9.70 -12.58
C ALA A 101 -2.86 -9.90 -13.96
N GLU A 102 -3.63 -9.74 -15.05
CA GLU A 102 -3.15 -9.97 -16.42
C GLU A 102 -2.04 -8.97 -16.86
N ALA A 103 -1.96 -7.82 -16.20
CA ALA A 103 -0.95 -6.81 -16.52
C ALA A 103 0.37 -7.00 -15.77
N LEU A 104 0.41 -7.92 -14.79
CA LEU A 104 1.62 -8.17 -14.00
C LEU A 104 2.57 -9.13 -14.73
N PRO A 105 3.90 -8.97 -14.54
CA PRO A 105 4.90 -9.80 -15.19
C PRO A 105 5.01 -11.20 -14.60
N GLU A 106 4.43 -11.42 -13.41
CA GLU A 106 4.42 -12.69 -12.69
C GLU A 106 2.99 -13.15 -12.45
N PRO A 107 2.74 -14.46 -12.45
CA PRO A 107 1.40 -14.97 -12.17
C PRO A 107 0.98 -14.64 -10.73
N VAL A 108 -0.25 -14.17 -10.57
CA VAL A 108 -0.87 -13.96 -9.26
C VAL A 108 -1.23 -15.31 -8.67
N ALA A 109 -0.46 -15.73 -7.67
CA ALA A 109 -0.65 -17.01 -7.00
C ALA A 109 -1.79 -16.98 -5.98
N GLU A 110 -1.99 -15.83 -5.34
CA GLU A 110 -3.04 -15.60 -4.34
C GLU A 110 -3.89 -14.38 -4.78
N PRO A 111 -4.97 -14.59 -5.55
CA PRO A 111 -5.90 -13.52 -5.89
C PRO A 111 -6.69 -13.08 -4.64
N VAL A 112 -6.89 -11.77 -4.49
CA VAL A 112 -7.62 -11.18 -3.35
C VAL A 112 -8.67 -10.18 -3.82
N GLU A 113 -9.80 -10.15 -3.10
CA GLU A 113 -10.92 -9.25 -3.33
C GLU A 113 -11.22 -8.40 -2.09
N HIS A 114 -12.20 -7.51 -2.20
CA HIS A 114 -12.63 -6.66 -1.07
C HIS A 114 -13.11 -7.48 0.12
N GLY A 115 -12.56 -7.21 1.30
CA GLY A 115 -12.88 -7.90 2.56
C GLY A 115 -12.04 -9.13 2.83
N ASP A 116 -11.23 -9.57 1.87
CA ASP A 116 -10.26 -10.65 2.11
C ASP A 116 -9.17 -10.20 3.09
N THR A 117 -8.38 -11.15 3.55
CA THR A 117 -7.29 -10.91 4.49
C THR A 117 -5.98 -11.47 3.97
N VAL A 118 -4.95 -10.62 3.97
CA VAL A 118 -3.56 -11.02 3.71
C VAL A 118 -2.83 -11.16 5.03
N GLN A 119 -2.26 -12.33 5.27
CA GLN A 119 -1.53 -12.63 6.52
C GLN A 119 -0.03 -12.36 6.36
N VAL A 120 0.58 -11.85 7.43
CA VAL A 120 2.03 -11.82 7.65
C VAL A 120 2.33 -12.28 9.07
N GLY A 121 2.74 -13.53 9.23
CA GLY A 121 2.88 -14.18 10.52
C GLY A 121 1.56 -14.17 11.31
N ARG A 122 1.54 -13.45 12.46
CA ARG A 122 0.34 -13.29 13.28
C ARG A 122 -0.45 -12.03 12.97
N ALA A 123 0.09 -11.13 12.15
CA ALA A 123 -0.61 -9.93 11.73
C ALA A 123 -1.49 -10.23 10.52
N ALA A 124 -2.65 -9.55 10.46
CA ALA A 124 -3.63 -9.68 9.40
C ALA A 124 -3.96 -8.31 8.82
N LEU A 125 -3.92 -8.19 7.50
CA LEU A 125 -4.28 -6.97 6.79
C LEU A 125 -5.55 -7.21 5.98
N GLU A 126 -6.58 -6.40 6.19
CA GLU A 126 -7.80 -6.44 5.39
C GLU A 126 -7.58 -5.78 4.03
N VAL A 127 -8.08 -6.42 2.97
CA VAL A 127 -8.05 -5.89 1.61
C VAL A 127 -9.24 -4.97 1.37
N ILE A 128 -8.97 -3.75 0.94
CA ILE A 128 -9.99 -2.77 0.55
C ILE A 128 -9.84 -2.48 -0.95
N HIS A 129 -10.79 -2.92 -1.77
CA HIS A 129 -10.79 -2.63 -3.21
C HIS A 129 -11.26 -1.19 -3.46
N LEU A 130 -10.44 -0.39 -4.17
CA LEU A 130 -10.66 1.03 -4.45
C LEU A 130 -10.55 1.26 -5.97
N ARG A 131 -11.68 1.12 -6.67
CA ARG A 131 -11.75 1.16 -8.14
C ARG A 131 -11.63 2.58 -8.69
N GLY A 132 -10.95 2.74 -9.81
CA GLY A 132 -10.93 3.99 -10.58
C GLY A 132 -9.54 4.39 -11.03
N HIS A 133 -8.52 4.37 -10.17
CA HIS A 133 -7.13 4.52 -10.60
C HIS A 133 -6.71 3.35 -11.50
N THR A 134 -6.98 2.12 -11.08
CA THR A 134 -7.04 0.94 -11.94
C THR A 134 -8.29 0.13 -11.62
N PRO A 135 -8.69 -0.84 -12.46
CA PRO A 135 -9.82 -1.72 -12.16
C PRO A 135 -9.62 -2.56 -10.91
N GLY A 136 -8.38 -2.93 -10.58
CA GLY A 136 -8.02 -3.82 -9.48
C GLY A 136 -7.22 -3.16 -8.36
N SER A 137 -7.22 -1.83 -8.23
CA SER A 137 -6.50 -1.15 -7.15
C SER A 137 -7.00 -1.58 -5.78
N ILE A 138 -6.08 -2.00 -4.91
CA ILE A 138 -6.37 -2.38 -3.52
C ILE A 138 -5.58 -1.54 -2.52
N ALA A 139 -6.16 -1.34 -1.36
CA ALA A 139 -5.47 -0.88 -0.16
C ALA A 139 -5.43 -2.01 0.87
N LEU A 140 -4.45 -1.96 1.76
CA LEU A 140 -4.29 -2.93 2.85
C LEU A 140 -4.46 -2.20 4.19
N LEU A 141 -5.40 -2.65 5.00
CA LEU A 141 -5.68 -2.08 6.31
C LEU A 141 -5.12 -2.98 7.41
N TYR A 142 -4.25 -2.44 8.22
CA TYR A 142 -3.78 -3.04 9.47
C TYR A 142 -4.41 -2.35 10.66
N ASP A 143 -5.15 -3.09 11.46
CA ASP A 143 -5.67 -2.68 12.76
C ASP A 143 -5.04 -3.56 13.84
N ALA A 144 -4.21 -2.96 14.68
CA ALA A 144 -3.54 -3.68 15.76
C ALA A 144 -4.50 -4.08 16.90
N GLY A 145 -5.71 -3.52 16.91
CA GLY A 145 -6.69 -3.74 17.98
C GLY A 145 -6.26 -3.20 19.35
N GLY A 146 -7.01 -3.57 20.40
CA GLY A 146 -6.70 -3.20 21.77
C GLY A 146 -6.70 -1.69 22.02
N GLU A 147 -5.72 -1.19 22.79
CA GLU A 147 -5.60 0.24 23.12
C GLU A 147 -5.28 1.15 21.92
N LEU A 148 -4.91 0.57 20.77
CA LEU A 148 -4.60 1.27 19.53
C LEU A 148 -5.61 1.01 18.42
N ALA A 149 -6.76 0.41 18.71
CA ALA A 149 -7.81 0.15 17.73
C ALA A 149 -8.37 1.43 17.08
N ASP A 150 -8.13 2.60 17.68
CA ASP A 150 -8.50 3.91 17.14
C ASP A 150 -7.43 4.50 16.18
N ARG A 151 -6.34 3.79 15.94
CA ARG A 151 -5.20 4.23 15.11
C ARG A 151 -4.81 3.21 14.04
N PRO A 152 -5.69 2.87 13.12
CA PRO A 152 -5.38 1.94 12.04
C PRO A 152 -4.31 2.50 11.09
N HIS A 153 -3.71 1.59 10.33
CA HIS A 153 -2.68 1.88 9.33
C HIS A 153 -3.14 1.37 7.96
N LEU A 154 -3.21 2.25 6.97
CA LEU A 154 -3.76 1.96 5.64
C LEU A 154 -2.71 2.18 4.55
N PHE A 155 -2.29 1.13 3.84
CA PHE A 155 -1.42 1.20 2.66
C PHE A 155 -2.30 1.39 1.44
N THR A 156 -2.30 2.59 0.85
CA THR A 156 -3.32 3.01 -0.12
C THR A 156 -2.95 2.76 -1.57
N GLY A 157 -1.69 2.34 -1.86
CA GLY A 157 -1.19 2.40 -3.22
C GLY A 157 -1.49 3.77 -3.82
N ASP A 158 -1.94 3.80 -5.05
CA ASP A 158 -2.25 5.04 -5.77
C ASP A 158 -3.74 5.44 -5.71
N SER A 159 -4.48 4.92 -4.71
CA SER A 159 -5.90 5.27 -4.56
C SER A 159 -6.15 6.54 -3.76
N LEU A 160 -5.28 6.83 -2.76
CA LEU A 160 -5.40 8.00 -1.88
C LEU A 160 -4.02 8.58 -1.56
N PHE A 161 -3.88 9.89 -1.74
CA PHE A 161 -2.69 10.68 -1.48
C PHE A 161 -2.99 11.87 -0.56
N PRO A 162 -1.98 12.49 0.03
CA PRO A 162 -2.13 13.84 0.57
C PRO A 162 -2.62 14.80 -0.51
N GLY A 163 -3.79 15.42 -0.29
CA GLY A 163 -4.38 16.40 -1.20
C GLY A 163 -5.30 15.84 -2.29
N GLY A 164 -5.54 14.52 -2.38
CA GLY A 164 -6.48 13.97 -3.35
C GLY A 164 -6.50 12.47 -3.50
N VAL A 165 -7.35 12.01 -4.40
CA VAL A 165 -7.35 10.63 -4.89
C VAL A 165 -6.39 10.48 -6.06
N GLY A 166 -6.06 9.22 -6.41
CA GLY A 166 -5.19 8.89 -7.53
C GLY A 166 -5.67 9.40 -8.87
N ASN A 167 -4.72 9.52 -9.81
CA ASN A 167 -5.01 10.00 -11.16
C ASN A 167 -5.96 9.06 -11.89
N THR A 168 -6.94 9.62 -12.57
CA THR A 168 -7.90 8.91 -13.44
C THR A 168 -7.85 9.41 -14.88
N TRP A 169 -6.77 10.09 -15.25
CA TRP A 169 -6.48 10.62 -16.60
C TRP A 169 -7.58 11.48 -17.20
N GLY A 170 -8.28 12.23 -16.32
CA GLY A 170 -9.37 13.10 -16.73
C GLY A 170 -10.69 12.38 -17.05
N ASP A 171 -10.79 11.07 -16.78
CA ASP A 171 -12.05 10.35 -16.90
C ASP A 171 -12.94 10.65 -15.68
N PRO A 172 -14.07 11.38 -15.87
CA PRO A 172 -14.94 11.77 -14.76
C PRO A 172 -15.71 10.60 -14.17
N THR A 173 -15.85 9.49 -14.90
CA THR A 173 -16.55 8.29 -14.40
C THR A 173 -15.63 7.55 -13.44
N LEU A 174 -14.38 7.33 -13.84
CA LEU A 174 -13.37 6.69 -12.99
C LEU A 174 -13.07 7.55 -11.74
N PHE A 175 -12.98 8.88 -11.90
CA PHE A 175 -12.80 9.78 -10.77
C PHE A 175 -13.95 9.68 -9.75
N LYS A 176 -15.21 9.74 -10.22
CA LYS A 176 -16.38 9.61 -9.35
C LYS A 176 -16.40 8.27 -8.63
N GLN A 177 -16.02 7.19 -9.34
CA GLN A 177 -15.97 5.86 -8.76
C GLN A 177 -14.91 5.77 -7.67
N LEU A 178 -13.67 6.24 -7.96
CA LEU A 178 -12.58 6.21 -6.99
C LEU A 178 -12.90 7.04 -5.75
N LEU A 179 -13.41 8.26 -5.96
CA LEU A 179 -13.80 9.13 -4.85
C LEU A 179 -14.90 8.50 -4.00
N ALA A 180 -15.92 7.89 -4.63
CA ALA A 180 -17.01 7.22 -3.92
C ALA A 180 -16.50 6.03 -3.10
N ASP A 181 -15.64 5.16 -3.69
CA ASP A 181 -15.05 4.04 -2.97
C ASP A 181 -14.18 4.52 -1.79
N VAL A 182 -13.39 5.58 -1.97
CA VAL A 182 -12.56 6.17 -0.90
C VAL A 182 -13.45 6.78 0.19
N GLU A 183 -14.52 7.50 -0.16
CA GLU A 183 -15.45 8.06 0.83
C GLU A 183 -16.16 6.95 1.62
N GLU A 184 -16.72 5.95 0.95
CA GLU A 184 -17.52 4.88 1.58
C GLU A 184 -16.64 3.92 2.38
N ARG A 185 -15.55 3.42 1.78
CA ARG A 185 -14.75 2.31 2.32
C ARG A 185 -13.60 2.76 3.22
N VAL A 186 -13.21 4.04 3.12
CA VAL A 186 -12.12 4.61 3.93
C VAL A 186 -12.64 5.70 4.86
N PHE A 187 -13.09 6.85 4.35
CA PHE A 187 -13.45 7.98 5.20
C PHE A 187 -14.69 7.74 6.08
N ALA A 188 -15.73 7.06 5.59
CA ALA A 188 -16.93 6.78 6.38
C ALA A 188 -16.71 5.68 7.42
N ARG A 189 -15.72 4.81 7.20
CA ARG A 189 -15.50 3.60 8.01
C ARG A 189 -14.38 3.75 9.03
N LEU A 190 -13.30 4.46 8.66
CA LEU A 190 -12.11 4.53 9.48
C LEU A 190 -12.02 5.82 10.29
N PRO A 191 -11.46 5.77 11.51
CA PRO A 191 -11.31 6.93 12.37
C PRO A 191 -10.31 7.94 11.81
N ASP A 192 -10.43 9.20 12.24
CA ASP A 192 -9.57 10.31 11.85
C ASP A 192 -8.08 10.07 12.13
N ALA A 193 -7.77 9.32 13.19
CA ALA A 193 -6.40 8.98 13.56
C ALA A 193 -5.74 7.95 12.63
N THR A 194 -6.47 7.37 11.66
CA THR A 194 -5.91 6.46 10.67
C THR A 194 -4.76 7.13 9.93
N TRP A 195 -3.59 6.51 10.00
CA TRP A 195 -2.41 6.90 9.22
C TRP A 195 -2.42 6.16 7.90
N PHE A 196 -2.19 6.85 6.79
CA PHE A 196 -2.08 6.17 5.50
C PHE A 196 -0.75 6.39 4.81
N TYR A 197 -0.37 5.37 4.04
CA TYR A 197 0.90 5.13 3.36
C TYR A 197 0.64 5.03 1.86
N PRO A 198 0.87 6.10 1.07
CA PRO A 198 0.58 6.10 -0.37
C PRO A 198 1.66 5.42 -1.19
N GLY A 199 1.36 5.14 -2.46
CA GLY A 199 2.31 4.55 -3.41
C GLY A 199 3.47 5.47 -3.79
N HIS A 200 3.33 6.79 -3.60
CA HIS A 200 4.39 7.79 -3.83
C HIS A 200 4.41 8.84 -2.74
N GLY A 201 5.60 9.40 -2.50
CA GLY A 201 5.77 10.58 -1.68
C GLY A 201 5.44 10.39 -0.21
N LYS A 202 4.87 11.42 0.42
CA LYS A 202 4.70 11.50 1.87
C LYS A 202 3.42 10.84 2.35
N ASP A 203 3.45 10.38 3.60
CA ASP A 203 2.29 9.88 4.33
C ASP A 203 1.39 11.02 4.82
N SER A 204 0.15 10.67 5.20
CA SER A 204 -0.79 11.59 5.85
C SER A 204 -1.72 10.86 6.83
N THR A 205 -2.73 11.55 7.32
CA THR A 205 -3.79 10.98 8.16
C THR A 205 -5.16 11.33 7.59
N LEU A 206 -6.19 10.53 7.89
CA LEU A 206 -7.54 10.84 7.43
C LEU A 206 -8.06 12.17 8.01
N ALA A 207 -7.66 12.52 9.25
CA ALA A 207 -8.01 13.82 9.84
C ALA A 207 -7.55 15.01 9.00
N ARG A 208 -6.38 14.90 8.37
CA ARG A 208 -5.81 15.97 7.54
C ARG A 208 -6.55 16.14 6.22
N GLU A 209 -6.93 15.04 5.63
CA GLU A 209 -7.47 14.99 4.26
C GLU A 209 -8.99 15.11 4.21
N ARG A 210 -9.70 14.61 5.21
CA ARG A 210 -11.18 14.61 5.27
C ARG A 210 -11.82 15.99 5.02
N PRO A 211 -11.32 17.09 5.56
CA PRO A 211 -11.93 18.41 5.31
C PRO A 211 -11.86 18.85 3.84
N ALA A 212 -10.90 18.33 3.06
CA ALA A 212 -10.69 18.71 1.66
C ALA A 212 -11.51 17.88 0.67
N VAL A 213 -12.19 16.80 1.09
CA VAL A 213 -12.98 15.91 0.22
C VAL A 213 -14.04 16.66 -0.62
N PRO A 214 -14.79 17.66 -0.07
CA PRO A 214 -15.72 18.46 -0.88
C PRO A 214 -15.03 19.24 -2.00
N GLU A 215 -13.82 19.74 -1.74
CA GLU A 215 -13.01 20.45 -2.73
C GLU A 215 -12.54 19.49 -3.83
N TRP A 216 -12.07 18.27 -3.48
CA TRP A 216 -11.69 17.25 -4.47
C TRP A 216 -12.85 16.93 -5.41
N ARG A 217 -14.06 16.77 -4.86
CA ARG A 217 -15.27 16.50 -5.64
C ARG A 217 -15.60 17.64 -6.60
N ALA A 218 -15.48 18.91 -6.15
CA ALA A 218 -15.73 20.09 -6.97
C ALA A 218 -14.69 20.26 -8.08
N ARG A 219 -13.42 19.94 -7.79
CA ARG A 219 -12.30 20.02 -8.72
C ARG A 219 -12.38 18.95 -9.80
N GLY A 220 -12.84 17.73 -9.46
CA GLY A 220 -13.04 16.62 -10.39
C GLY A 220 -11.78 15.84 -10.77
N TRP A 221 -10.71 15.98 -9.95
CA TRP A 221 -9.42 15.28 -10.12
C TRP A 221 -8.65 15.26 -8.80
#